data_2bfdec77ab6efc5f260554ae945379bf
#
_entry.id   2bfdec77ab6efc5f260554ae945379bf
#
_cell.length_a   1.000
_cell.length_b   1.000
_cell.length_c   1.000
_cell.angle_alpha   90.00
_cell.angle_beta   90.00
_cell.angle_gamma   90.00
#
_symmetry.space_group_name_H-M   'P 1'
#
loop_
_entity.id
_entity.type
_entity.pdbx_description
1 polymer ?
#
loop_
_entity_poly.entity_id
_entity_poly.type
_entity_poly.pdbx_seq_one_letter_code
_entity_poly.pdbx_strand_id
1 'polypeptide(L)'
;MKAVAGLAVIALVVLPVSGARADTAADVYKQMGIKVKDVMNSSVATARVLPGDAKQVVAVVTYLTGKKDEANALGVRLDVYRTAGAELVPLFTRDAAKENGGYVGRGEVAILDLDGDGVSEIGIYYDNLKNDLIQERRLDVIVHDAAGFRVAWSGSVSYDATKAVRDVPPDRRDRYLRKLDLDNTRRTKGITLFMTKTMIAVAGSRLPQPKQVQETFPLKPEEP
;
A
#
# COMPACT_ATOMS: atom_id res chain seq x y z
N MET A 1 30.67 -8.73 23.29
CA MET A 1 29.92 -9.39 22.20
C MET A 1 28.73 -8.52 21.89
N LYS A 2 28.72 -7.85 20.72
CA LYS A 2 27.60 -6.99 20.26
C LYS A 2 26.69 -7.86 19.41
N ALA A 3 25.52 -8.19 19.90
CA ALA A 3 24.48 -8.86 19.13
C ALA A 3 23.88 -7.84 18.16
N VAL A 4 24.15 -8.01 16.88
CA VAL A 4 23.47 -7.30 15.79
C VAL A 4 22.09 -7.94 15.66
N ALA A 5 21.05 -7.24 16.13
CA ALA A 5 19.67 -7.63 15.88
C ALA A 5 19.39 -7.45 14.38
N GLY A 6 19.42 -8.57 13.66
CA GLY A 6 19.04 -8.61 12.26
C GLY A 6 17.59 -8.18 12.10
N LEU A 7 17.38 -7.11 11.35
CA LEU A 7 16.06 -6.69 10.88
C LEU A 7 15.58 -7.79 9.91
N ALA A 8 14.63 -8.61 10.34
CA ALA A 8 13.97 -9.55 9.45
C ALA A 8 13.16 -8.73 8.44
N VAL A 9 13.75 -8.51 7.27
CA VAL A 9 13.03 -8.06 6.09
C VAL A 9 12.07 -9.18 5.73
N ILE A 10 10.79 -8.98 6.04
CA ILE A 10 9.73 -9.85 5.53
C ILE A 10 9.73 -9.63 4.02
N ALA A 11 10.36 -10.56 3.30
CA ALA A 11 10.21 -10.65 1.86
C ALA A 11 8.75 -11.01 1.58
N LEU A 12 7.94 -9.98 1.29
CA LEU A 12 6.69 -10.18 0.58
C LEU A 12 7.12 -10.81 -0.74
N VAL A 13 6.70 -12.03 -1.00
CA VAL A 13 6.90 -12.69 -2.29
C VAL A 13 6.05 -11.93 -3.28
N VAL A 14 6.60 -10.85 -3.81
CA VAL A 14 6.15 -10.28 -5.07
C VAL A 14 6.55 -11.32 -6.11
N LEU A 15 5.62 -12.19 -6.48
CA LEU A 15 5.81 -13.09 -7.61
C LEU A 15 6.15 -12.18 -8.79
N PRO A 16 7.32 -12.34 -9.43
CA PRO A 16 7.58 -11.63 -10.67
C PRO A 16 6.53 -12.14 -11.65
N VAL A 17 5.56 -11.30 -11.99
CA VAL A 17 4.67 -11.56 -13.11
C VAL A 17 5.53 -11.40 -14.36
N SER A 18 6.20 -12.50 -14.73
CA SER A 18 6.94 -12.59 -15.98
C SER A 18 5.93 -12.54 -17.12
N GLY A 19 5.90 -11.41 -17.82
CA GLY A 19 5.08 -11.24 -19.01
C GLY A 19 4.64 -9.82 -19.34
N ALA A 20 4.90 -8.82 -18.49
CA ALA A 20 4.70 -7.43 -18.88
C ALA A 20 5.78 -7.06 -19.92
N ARG A 21 5.36 -6.72 -21.15
CA ARG A 21 6.26 -6.19 -22.18
C ARG A 21 7.01 -4.98 -21.62
N ALA A 22 8.28 -4.80 -21.99
CA ALA A 22 9.11 -3.66 -21.59
C ALA A 22 8.47 -2.29 -21.91
N ASP A 23 7.55 -2.26 -22.85
CA ASP A 23 6.81 -1.06 -23.30
C ASP A 23 5.72 -0.64 -22.29
N THR A 24 5.22 -1.53 -21.45
CA THR A 24 4.07 -1.24 -20.56
C THR A 24 4.36 -0.15 -19.52
N ALA A 25 5.57 -0.10 -18.97
CA ALA A 25 5.91 0.92 -17.98
C ALA A 25 6.00 2.32 -18.61
N ALA A 26 6.62 2.43 -19.80
CA ALA A 26 6.71 3.69 -20.52
C ALA A 26 5.33 4.20 -20.96
N ASP A 27 4.45 3.31 -21.39
CA ASP A 27 3.07 3.63 -21.76
C ASP A 27 2.27 4.10 -20.55
N VAL A 28 2.46 3.47 -19.39
CA VAL A 28 1.86 3.90 -18.12
C VAL A 28 2.30 5.33 -17.76
N TYR A 29 3.61 5.64 -17.80
CA TYR A 29 4.11 6.99 -17.47
C TYR A 29 3.54 8.04 -18.41
N LYS A 30 3.48 7.72 -19.71
CA LYS A 30 2.88 8.58 -20.73
C LYS A 30 1.41 8.85 -20.44
N GLN A 31 0.67 7.81 -20.10
CA GLN A 31 -0.75 7.91 -19.78
C GLN A 31 -1.00 8.68 -18.48
N MET A 32 -0.15 8.52 -17.47
CA MET A 32 -0.17 9.30 -16.24
C MET A 32 0.27 10.77 -16.44
N GLY A 33 0.87 11.12 -17.57
CA GLY A 33 1.48 12.43 -17.81
C GLY A 33 2.74 12.68 -16.98
N ILE A 34 3.42 11.60 -16.54
CA ILE A 34 4.64 11.69 -15.74
C ILE A 34 5.85 11.54 -16.67
N LYS A 35 6.80 12.47 -16.58
CA LYS A 35 8.04 12.38 -17.36
C LYS A 35 8.93 11.28 -16.77
N VAL A 36 9.50 10.44 -17.62
CA VAL A 36 10.37 9.32 -17.20
C VAL A 36 11.50 9.78 -16.26
N LYS A 37 12.08 10.96 -16.50
CA LYS A 37 13.15 11.52 -15.66
C LYS A 37 12.70 11.88 -14.24
N ASP A 38 11.40 12.07 -14.03
CA ASP A 38 10.83 12.44 -12.74
C ASP A 38 10.36 11.18 -11.96
N VAL A 39 10.39 9.98 -12.57
CA VAL A 39 10.04 8.73 -11.93
C VAL A 39 11.16 8.29 -10.98
N MET A 40 10.80 8.11 -9.71
CA MET A 40 11.70 7.63 -8.67
C MET A 40 11.58 6.13 -8.45
N ASN A 41 10.36 5.62 -8.53
CA ASN A 41 10.05 4.19 -8.40
C ASN A 41 8.75 3.88 -9.12
N SER A 42 8.61 2.66 -9.63
CA SER A 42 7.35 2.18 -10.15
C SER A 42 7.16 0.70 -9.87
N SER A 43 5.90 0.33 -9.68
CA SER A 43 5.45 -1.05 -9.52
C SER A 43 4.25 -1.25 -10.44
N VAL A 44 4.37 -2.16 -11.40
CA VAL A 44 3.32 -2.45 -12.39
C VAL A 44 2.98 -3.93 -12.32
N ALA A 45 1.70 -4.24 -12.19
CA ALA A 45 1.18 -5.59 -12.19
C ALA A 45 0.08 -5.73 -13.24
N THR A 46 -0.15 -6.96 -13.68
CA THR A 46 -1.29 -7.31 -14.52
C THR A 46 -2.11 -8.36 -13.79
N ALA A 47 -3.35 -8.02 -13.43
CA ALA A 47 -4.21 -8.85 -12.61
C ALA A 47 -5.67 -8.70 -13.01
N ARG A 48 -6.49 -9.67 -12.63
CA ARG A 48 -7.93 -9.58 -12.75
C ARG A 48 -8.47 -8.84 -11.51
N VAL A 49 -8.72 -7.55 -11.63
CA VAL A 49 -9.25 -6.69 -10.56
C VAL A 49 -10.70 -6.25 -10.82
N LEU A 50 -11.28 -6.75 -11.91
CA LEU A 50 -12.69 -6.60 -12.25
C LEU A 50 -13.29 -7.98 -12.53
N PRO A 51 -14.60 -8.16 -12.33
CA PRO A 51 -15.31 -9.37 -12.78
C PRO A 51 -15.11 -9.61 -14.29
N GLY A 52 -15.04 -10.88 -14.68
CA GLY A 52 -14.79 -11.32 -16.06
C GLY A 52 -13.37 -11.84 -16.26
N ASP A 53 -13.03 -12.22 -17.51
CA ASP A 53 -11.77 -12.91 -17.81
C ASP A 53 -10.61 -11.97 -18.18
N ALA A 54 -10.91 -10.70 -18.45
CA ALA A 54 -9.90 -9.71 -18.83
C ALA A 54 -9.04 -9.29 -17.65
N LYS A 55 -7.72 -9.22 -17.85
CA LYS A 55 -6.78 -8.67 -16.88
C LYS A 55 -6.61 -7.17 -17.10
N GLN A 56 -6.47 -6.44 -16.00
CA GLN A 56 -6.18 -5.01 -15.97
C GLN A 56 -4.72 -4.77 -15.63
N VAL A 57 -4.18 -3.64 -16.11
CA VAL A 57 -2.86 -3.14 -15.69
C VAL A 57 -3.06 -2.25 -14.47
N VAL A 58 -2.37 -2.58 -13.40
CA VAL A 58 -2.38 -1.84 -12.12
C VAL A 58 -0.98 -1.27 -11.93
N ALA A 59 -0.87 0.04 -11.82
CA ALA A 59 0.42 0.71 -11.73
C ALA A 59 0.46 1.69 -10.57
N VAL A 60 1.50 1.60 -9.74
CA VAL A 60 1.85 2.60 -8.73
C VAL A 60 3.17 3.24 -9.12
N VAL A 61 3.17 4.56 -9.23
CA VAL A 61 4.35 5.33 -9.59
C VAL A 61 4.66 6.36 -8.51
N THR A 62 5.89 6.35 -8.02
CA THR A 62 6.46 7.41 -7.17
C THR A 62 7.26 8.34 -8.05
N TYR A 63 6.98 9.63 -8.00
CA TYR A 63 7.57 10.61 -8.90
C TYR A 63 7.84 11.96 -8.21
N LEU A 64 8.78 12.75 -8.77
CA LEU A 64 9.01 14.12 -8.35
C LEU A 64 7.89 15.02 -8.88
N THR A 65 7.22 15.75 -7.98
CA THR A 65 6.08 16.61 -8.36
C THR A 65 6.48 17.87 -9.10
N GLY A 66 7.77 18.22 -9.10
CA GLY A 66 8.30 19.42 -9.77
C GLY A 66 7.88 20.75 -9.13
N LYS A 67 7.29 20.74 -7.95
CA LYS A 67 6.96 21.95 -7.19
C LYS A 67 8.27 22.59 -6.71
N LYS A 68 8.52 23.82 -7.14
CA LYS A 68 9.79 24.53 -6.89
C LYS A 68 10.05 24.84 -5.41
N ASP A 69 9.00 24.90 -4.60
CA ASP A 69 9.08 25.35 -3.21
C ASP A 69 9.26 24.21 -2.20
N GLU A 70 9.20 22.97 -2.67
CA GLU A 70 9.38 21.76 -1.86
C GLU A 70 10.47 20.91 -2.50
N ALA A 71 11.72 21.14 -2.11
CA ALA A 71 12.83 20.27 -2.50
C ALA A 71 12.48 18.83 -2.05
N ASN A 72 12.32 17.93 -3.03
CA ASN A 72 11.96 16.51 -2.85
C ASN A 72 10.48 16.19 -2.61
N ALA A 73 9.54 17.03 -2.97
CA ALA A 73 8.13 16.65 -2.93
C ALA A 73 7.87 15.46 -3.86
N LEU A 74 7.48 14.35 -3.28
CA LEU A 74 7.14 13.13 -3.99
C LEU A 74 5.64 13.01 -4.17
N GLY A 75 5.22 12.49 -5.34
CA GLY A 75 3.88 12.01 -5.59
C GLY A 75 3.88 10.47 -5.56
N VAL A 76 2.81 9.88 -5.06
CA VAL A 76 2.52 8.46 -5.21
C VAL A 76 1.13 8.34 -5.82
N ARG A 77 1.08 7.84 -7.06
CA ARG A 77 -0.16 7.70 -7.81
C ARG A 77 -0.38 6.25 -8.19
N LEU A 78 -1.59 5.76 -7.96
CA LEU A 78 -2.13 4.52 -8.49
C LEU A 78 -3.04 4.83 -9.66
N ASP A 79 -2.86 4.12 -10.76
CA ASP A 79 -3.84 4.03 -11.83
C ASP A 79 -4.15 2.56 -12.16
N VAL A 80 -5.40 2.31 -12.49
CA VAL A 80 -5.89 1.02 -13.02
C VAL A 80 -6.35 1.24 -14.45
N TYR A 81 -5.87 0.40 -15.36
CA TYR A 81 -6.20 0.48 -16.79
C TYR A 81 -6.78 -0.83 -17.30
N ARG A 82 -7.71 -0.75 -18.24
CA ARG A 82 -7.97 -1.85 -19.17
C ARG A 82 -7.13 -1.67 -20.42
N THR A 83 -6.76 -2.77 -21.05
CA THR A 83 -6.14 -2.75 -22.38
C THR A 83 -7.21 -2.81 -23.45
N ALA A 84 -7.13 -1.92 -24.44
CA ALA A 84 -7.98 -1.89 -25.62
C ALA A 84 -7.06 -1.91 -26.86
N GLY A 85 -6.72 -3.12 -27.33
CA GLY A 85 -5.67 -3.31 -28.32
C GLY A 85 -4.30 -2.90 -27.75
N ALA A 86 -3.67 -1.87 -28.32
CA ALA A 86 -2.41 -1.30 -27.85
C ALA A 86 -2.58 -0.15 -26.85
N GLU A 87 -3.81 0.27 -26.58
CA GLU A 87 -4.08 1.44 -25.74
C GLU A 87 -4.40 1.04 -24.29
N LEU A 88 -3.97 1.90 -23.35
CA LEU A 88 -4.35 1.85 -21.94
C LEU A 88 -5.50 2.83 -21.70
N VAL A 89 -6.66 2.31 -21.33
CA VAL A 89 -7.85 3.13 -21.01
C VAL A 89 -7.99 3.20 -19.48
N PRO A 90 -7.93 4.40 -18.87
CA PRO A 90 -8.01 4.53 -17.43
C PRO A 90 -9.40 4.14 -16.91
N LEU A 91 -9.41 3.37 -15.82
CA LEU A 91 -10.61 2.96 -15.09
C LEU A 91 -10.70 3.62 -13.72
N PHE A 92 -9.55 3.82 -13.09
CA PHE A 92 -9.46 4.38 -11.74
C PHE A 92 -8.13 5.08 -11.54
N THR A 93 -8.15 6.19 -10.82
CA THR A 93 -6.95 6.94 -10.42
C THR A 93 -7.05 7.32 -8.96
N ARG A 94 -5.96 7.15 -8.23
CA ARG A 94 -5.80 7.63 -6.87
C ARG A 94 -4.45 8.31 -6.68
N ASP A 95 -4.44 9.46 -6.03
CA ASP A 95 -3.23 10.21 -5.69
C ASP A 95 -3.09 10.26 -4.17
N ALA A 96 -2.27 9.33 -3.64
CA ALA A 96 -2.01 9.24 -2.21
C ALA A 96 -1.29 10.48 -1.66
N ALA A 97 -0.55 11.21 -2.50
CA ALA A 97 0.11 12.44 -2.10
C ALA A 97 -0.90 13.54 -1.79
N LYS A 98 -1.94 13.70 -2.60
CA LYS A 98 -2.99 14.69 -2.33
C LYS A 98 -3.70 14.42 -1.01
N GLU A 99 -4.00 13.16 -0.74
CA GLU A 99 -4.71 12.76 0.48
C GLU A 99 -3.86 12.91 1.74
N ASN A 100 -2.53 12.80 1.62
CA ASN A 100 -1.58 12.91 2.74
C ASN A 100 -0.83 14.25 2.78
N GLY A 101 -1.28 15.27 2.04
CA GLY A 101 -0.70 16.60 2.06
C GLY A 101 0.67 16.70 1.37
N GLY A 102 0.99 15.79 0.44
CA GLY A 102 2.25 15.80 -0.32
C GLY A 102 3.43 15.06 0.34
N TYR A 103 3.26 14.55 1.53
CA TYR A 103 4.31 13.89 2.30
C TYR A 103 4.26 12.37 2.17
N VAL A 104 4.55 11.86 0.98
CA VAL A 104 4.55 10.42 0.67
C VAL A 104 5.81 10.01 -0.07
N GLY A 105 6.16 8.75 0.02
CA GLY A 105 7.28 8.17 -0.71
C GLY A 105 7.11 6.68 -0.97
N ARG A 106 7.92 6.16 -1.87
CA ARG A 106 8.09 4.73 -2.18
C ARG A 106 6.78 3.94 -2.27
N GLY A 107 6.02 4.18 -3.33
CA GLY A 107 4.79 3.44 -3.61
C GLY A 107 5.09 2.06 -4.21
N GLU A 108 4.35 1.04 -3.76
CA GLU A 108 4.41 -0.33 -4.28
C GLU A 108 3.00 -0.89 -4.39
N VAL A 109 2.71 -1.64 -5.47
CA VAL A 109 1.44 -2.34 -5.64
C VAL A 109 1.54 -3.77 -5.08
N ALA A 110 0.46 -4.22 -4.42
CA ALA A 110 0.21 -5.61 -4.10
C ALA A 110 -1.12 -6.03 -4.71
N ILE A 111 -1.16 -7.22 -5.30
CA ILE A 111 -2.38 -7.83 -5.80
C ILE A 111 -2.80 -8.88 -4.78
N LEU A 112 -4.00 -8.72 -4.25
CA LEU A 112 -4.52 -9.45 -3.10
C LEU A 112 -5.86 -10.07 -3.48
N ASP A 113 -5.94 -11.39 -3.57
CA ASP A 113 -7.21 -12.11 -3.69
C ASP A 113 -7.67 -12.44 -2.26
N LEU A 114 -8.41 -11.49 -1.66
CA LEU A 114 -8.74 -11.52 -0.22
C LEU A 114 -9.90 -12.45 0.13
N ASP A 115 -10.83 -12.67 -0.77
CA ASP A 115 -11.97 -13.57 -0.56
C ASP A 115 -11.86 -14.89 -1.32
N GLY A 116 -10.85 -15.02 -2.18
CA GLY A 116 -10.58 -16.26 -2.92
C GLY A 116 -11.51 -16.49 -4.11
N ASP A 117 -12.20 -15.44 -4.60
CA ASP A 117 -13.11 -15.52 -5.75
C ASP A 117 -12.37 -15.42 -7.10
N GLY A 118 -11.06 -15.16 -7.03
CA GLY A 118 -10.17 -15.00 -8.18
C GLY A 118 -10.25 -13.62 -8.83
N VAL A 119 -11.02 -12.68 -8.31
CA VAL A 119 -10.93 -11.24 -8.61
C VAL A 119 -10.12 -10.60 -7.49
N SER A 120 -9.04 -9.91 -7.84
CA SER A 120 -8.11 -9.44 -6.82
C SER A 120 -8.45 -8.02 -6.39
N GLU A 121 -8.28 -7.76 -5.09
CA GLU A 121 -8.20 -6.43 -4.53
C GLU A 121 -6.81 -5.84 -4.79
N ILE A 122 -6.71 -4.50 -4.71
CA ILE A 122 -5.46 -3.79 -4.92
C ILE A 122 -4.97 -3.24 -3.58
N GLY A 123 -3.77 -3.65 -3.18
CA GLY A 123 -3.04 -3.01 -2.09
C GLY A 123 -2.06 -1.97 -2.62
N ILE A 124 -1.98 -0.80 -1.97
CA ILE A 124 -0.91 0.16 -2.19
C ILE A 124 -0.15 0.33 -0.88
N TYR A 125 1.12 -0.04 -0.90
CA TYR A 125 2.04 0.31 0.17
C TYR A 125 2.73 1.63 -0.18
N TYR A 126 2.87 2.52 0.79
CA TYR A 126 3.65 3.75 0.66
C TYR A 126 4.15 4.25 2.01
N ASP A 127 5.25 5.01 1.99
CA ASP A 127 5.79 5.63 3.18
C ASP A 127 5.09 6.97 3.42
N ASN A 128 4.75 7.27 4.69
CA ASN A 128 4.28 8.58 5.11
C ASN A 128 5.48 9.36 5.67
N LEU A 129 5.81 10.46 5.02
CA LEU A 129 7.00 11.28 5.30
C LEU A 129 6.66 12.60 6.02
N LYS A 130 5.45 12.73 6.54
CA LYS A 130 4.96 13.97 7.18
C LYS A 130 5.80 14.42 8.38
N ASN A 131 6.48 13.50 9.03
CA ASN A 131 7.33 13.79 10.18
C ASN A 131 8.57 12.90 10.15
N ASP A 132 9.76 13.50 10.06
CA ASP A 132 11.04 12.80 9.97
C ASP A 132 11.35 11.92 11.19
N LEU A 133 10.74 12.22 12.34
CA LEU A 133 10.89 11.44 13.57
C LEU A 133 9.92 10.26 13.68
N ILE A 134 8.94 10.19 12.77
CA ILE A 134 7.98 9.10 12.67
C ILE A 134 8.27 8.30 11.40
N GLN A 135 8.61 7.04 11.57
CA GLN A 135 8.74 6.11 10.45
C GLN A 135 7.41 5.37 10.30
N GLU A 136 6.66 5.66 9.25
CA GLU A 136 5.37 5.06 8.98
C GLU A 136 5.32 4.52 7.56
N ARG A 137 4.95 3.24 7.42
CA ARG A 137 4.54 2.64 6.16
C ARG A 137 3.06 2.32 6.22
N ARG A 138 2.34 2.77 5.24
CA ARG A 138 0.88 2.59 5.14
C ARG A 138 0.54 1.54 4.10
N LEU A 139 -0.62 0.95 4.26
CA LEU A 139 -1.30 0.14 3.25
C LEU A 139 -2.70 0.72 3.06
N ASP A 140 -3.07 0.93 1.81
CA ASP A 140 -4.45 1.15 1.42
C ASP A 140 -4.93 -0.07 0.65
N VAL A 141 -6.10 -0.58 1.03
CA VAL A 141 -6.77 -1.68 0.32
C VAL A 141 -7.93 -1.11 -0.47
N ILE A 142 -7.91 -1.36 -1.77
CA ILE A 142 -8.91 -0.88 -2.72
C ILE A 142 -9.68 -2.09 -3.21
N VAL A 143 -10.99 -2.01 -3.11
CA VAL A 143 -11.93 -3.01 -3.60
C VAL A 143 -12.73 -2.44 -4.76
N HIS A 144 -13.25 -3.33 -5.60
CA HIS A 144 -14.25 -2.99 -6.61
C HIS A 144 -15.60 -3.59 -6.19
N ASP A 145 -16.64 -2.78 -6.23
CA ASP A 145 -18.03 -3.18 -5.97
C ASP A 145 -18.99 -2.53 -6.98
N ALA A 146 -20.27 -2.61 -6.76
CA ALA A 146 -21.27 -2.04 -7.66
C ALA A 146 -21.15 -0.52 -7.87
N ALA A 147 -20.53 0.20 -6.91
CA ALA A 147 -20.27 1.63 -7.02
C ALA A 147 -18.94 1.95 -7.72
N GLY A 148 -18.12 0.94 -8.06
CA GLY A 148 -16.80 1.06 -8.66
C GLY A 148 -15.65 0.85 -7.68
N PHE A 149 -14.47 1.36 -8.01
CA PHE A 149 -13.31 1.26 -7.12
C PHE A 149 -13.40 2.23 -5.95
N ARG A 150 -13.12 1.73 -4.74
CA ARG A 150 -13.02 2.56 -3.53
C ARG A 150 -11.95 2.05 -2.59
N VAL A 151 -11.43 2.94 -1.74
CA VAL A 151 -10.57 2.56 -0.61
C VAL A 151 -11.46 1.98 0.47
N ALA A 152 -11.28 0.71 0.75
CA ALA A 152 -12.04 -0.01 1.77
C ALA A 152 -11.35 0.00 3.12
N TRP A 153 -10.01 0.08 3.12
CA TRP A 153 -9.21 0.20 4.33
C TRP A 153 -7.96 1.03 4.07
N SER A 154 -7.54 1.81 5.06
CA SER A 154 -6.30 2.57 5.06
C SER A 154 -5.71 2.60 6.45
N GLY A 155 -4.46 2.25 6.60
CA GLY A 155 -3.81 2.25 7.90
C GLY A 155 -2.33 1.96 7.86
N SER A 156 -1.67 2.19 9.00
CA SER A 156 -0.24 1.92 9.14
C SER A 156 0.01 0.42 9.31
N VAL A 157 0.87 -0.14 8.48
CA VAL A 157 1.36 -1.52 8.61
C VAL A 157 2.72 -1.58 9.31
N SER A 158 3.48 -0.50 9.30
CA SER A 158 4.65 -0.29 10.13
C SER A 158 4.61 1.12 10.69
N TYR A 159 4.84 1.25 11.98
CA TYR A 159 4.82 2.53 12.68
C TYR A 159 5.89 2.56 13.76
N ASP A 160 6.69 3.62 13.80
CA ASP A 160 7.67 3.88 14.85
C ASP A 160 7.72 5.37 15.15
N ALA A 161 7.16 5.77 16.28
CA ALA A 161 7.18 7.13 16.79
C ALA A 161 8.01 7.26 18.08
N THR A 162 8.84 6.28 18.40
CA THR A 162 9.61 6.27 19.67
C THR A 162 10.58 7.43 19.79
N LYS A 163 11.02 7.99 18.66
CA LYS A 163 11.92 9.16 18.61
C LYS A 163 11.19 10.51 18.61
N ALA A 164 9.89 10.53 18.38
CA ALA A 164 9.11 11.76 18.23
C ALA A 164 8.71 12.37 19.59
N VAL A 165 9.70 12.65 20.45
CA VAL A 165 9.49 13.02 21.86
C VAL A 165 8.76 14.36 22.02
N ARG A 166 8.92 15.29 21.06
CA ARG A 166 8.29 16.64 21.13
C ARG A 166 6.97 16.69 20.36
N ASP A 167 6.83 15.92 19.30
CA ASP A 167 5.73 16.06 18.33
C ASP A 167 4.59 15.07 18.56
N VAL A 168 4.85 14.02 19.34
CA VAL A 168 3.87 12.96 19.63
C VAL A 168 3.71 12.82 21.14
N PRO A 169 2.46 12.83 21.63
CA PRO A 169 2.18 12.60 23.06
C PRO A 169 2.78 11.27 23.54
N PRO A 170 3.23 11.17 24.80
CA PRO A 170 3.88 9.98 25.33
C PRO A 170 3.10 8.67 25.11
N ASP A 171 1.78 8.73 25.23
CA ASP A 171 0.85 7.61 25.05
C ASP A 171 0.70 7.14 23.58
N ARG A 172 1.25 7.88 22.63
CA ARG A 172 1.20 7.56 21.18
C ARG A 172 2.58 7.30 20.56
N ARG A 173 3.64 7.24 21.37
CA ARG A 173 5.02 6.96 20.92
C ARG A 173 5.27 5.46 20.78
N ASP A 174 4.39 4.79 20.10
CA ASP A 174 4.44 3.35 19.92
C ASP A 174 5.39 2.95 18.79
N ARG A 175 5.76 1.67 18.81
CA ARG A 175 6.36 0.97 17.69
C ARG A 175 5.63 -0.35 17.49
N TYR A 176 5.08 -0.56 16.28
CA TYR A 176 4.38 -1.79 15.94
C TYR A 176 4.52 -2.15 14.47
N LEU A 177 4.24 -3.42 14.19
CA LEU A 177 4.08 -3.98 12.85
C LEU A 177 2.72 -4.65 12.75
N ARG A 178 2.07 -4.55 11.58
CA ARG A 178 0.88 -5.33 11.22
C ARG A 178 1.22 -6.26 10.08
N LYS A 179 0.83 -7.52 10.22
CA LYS A 179 0.95 -8.53 9.19
C LYS A 179 -0.45 -8.99 8.80
N LEU A 180 -0.74 -8.96 7.49
CA LEU A 180 -1.98 -9.49 6.94
C LEU A 180 -1.99 -11.02 7.07
N ASP A 181 -3.09 -11.56 7.56
CA ASP A 181 -3.37 -12.98 7.64
C ASP A 181 -4.34 -13.36 6.51
N LEU A 182 -3.78 -13.76 5.38
CA LEU A 182 -4.55 -14.09 4.18
C LEU A 182 -5.42 -15.34 4.38
N ASP A 183 -4.95 -16.32 5.16
CA ASP A 183 -5.68 -17.58 5.35
C ASP A 183 -6.99 -17.36 6.12
N ASN A 184 -6.97 -16.51 7.15
CA ASN A 184 -8.18 -16.15 7.88
C ASN A 184 -9.07 -15.20 7.08
N THR A 185 -8.49 -14.27 6.33
CA THR A 185 -9.22 -13.32 5.49
C THR A 185 -10.09 -14.05 4.44
N ARG A 186 -9.57 -15.12 3.83
CA ARG A 186 -10.27 -15.90 2.79
C ARG A 186 -11.40 -16.80 3.31
N ARG A 187 -11.53 -16.99 4.62
CA ARG A 187 -12.55 -17.88 5.21
C ARG A 187 -13.86 -17.20 5.52
N THR A 188 -13.95 -15.90 5.35
CA THR A 188 -15.16 -15.14 5.69
C THR A 188 -16.03 -14.90 4.48
N LYS A 189 -17.35 -14.94 4.69
CA LYS A 189 -18.32 -14.41 3.72
C LYS A 189 -18.20 -12.89 3.73
N GLY A 190 -17.98 -12.29 2.58
CA GLY A 190 -17.59 -10.89 2.47
C GLY A 190 -16.10 -10.72 2.76
N ILE A 191 -15.54 -9.54 2.46
CA ILE A 191 -14.12 -9.29 2.66
C ILE A 191 -13.90 -8.71 4.06
N THR A 192 -13.27 -9.49 4.93
CA THR A 192 -12.80 -9.02 6.23
C THR A 192 -11.29 -9.20 6.30
N LEU A 193 -10.56 -8.10 6.49
CA LEU A 193 -9.12 -8.16 6.72
C LEU A 193 -8.84 -8.65 8.14
N PHE A 194 -8.04 -9.69 8.24
CA PHE A 194 -7.44 -10.14 9.50
C PHE A 194 -5.97 -9.73 9.52
N MET A 195 -5.57 -9.03 10.58
CA MET A 195 -4.19 -8.59 10.76
C MET A 195 -3.68 -8.97 12.13
N THR A 196 -2.45 -9.45 12.21
CA THR A 196 -1.72 -9.59 13.46
C THR A 196 -0.91 -8.33 13.72
N LYS A 197 -1.29 -7.53 14.71
CA LYS A 197 -0.51 -6.40 15.19
C LYS A 197 0.46 -6.86 16.26
N THR A 198 1.76 -6.69 16.01
CA THR A 198 2.83 -6.98 16.97
C THR A 198 3.34 -5.66 17.54
N MET A 199 3.07 -5.41 18.82
CA MET A 199 3.60 -4.28 19.57
C MET A 199 5.05 -4.56 19.94
N ILE A 200 6.00 -3.73 19.48
CA ILE A 200 7.44 -3.86 19.71
C ILE A 200 7.88 -2.96 20.86
N ALA A 201 7.31 -1.75 20.94
CA ALA A 201 7.48 -0.83 22.03
C ALA A 201 6.18 -0.07 22.29
N VAL A 202 5.86 0.14 23.54
CA VAL A 202 4.75 0.99 24.00
C VAL A 202 5.35 2.10 24.84
N ALA A 203 4.92 3.32 24.59
CA ALA A 203 5.41 4.49 25.31
C ALA A 203 5.20 4.34 26.83
N GLY A 204 6.26 4.59 27.56
CA GLY A 204 6.24 4.53 29.03
C GLY A 204 6.21 3.12 29.65
N SER A 205 6.24 2.06 28.86
CA SER A 205 6.31 0.69 29.36
C SER A 205 7.49 -0.10 28.81
N ARG A 206 8.08 -0.96 29.66
CA ARG A 206 8.98 -2.02 29.20
C ARG A 206 8.12 -3.24 28.91
N LEU A 207 7.91 -3.52 27.63
CA LEU A 207 7.29 -4.79 27.23
C LEU A 207 8.33 -5.91 27.44
N PRO A 208 8.04 -6.90 28.31
CA PRO A 208 8.96 -8.01 28.52
C PRO A 208 9.10 -8.89 27.27
N GLN A 209 8.11 -8.89 26.39
CA GLN A 209 8.07 -9.55 25.08
C GLN A 209 7.13 -8.79 24.14
N PRO A 210 7.29 -8.90 22.79
CA PRO A 210 6.34 -8.34 21.85
C PRO A 210 4.92 -8.88 22.09
N LYS A 211 3.98 -8.00 22.35
CA LYS A 211 2.57 -8.35 22.49
C LYS A 211 1.93 -8.44 21.11
N GLN A 212 1.27 -9.55 20.82
CA GLN A 212 0.48 -9.73 19.60
C GLN A 212 -1.01 -9.54 19.90
N VAL A 213 -1.68 -8.86 18.97
CA VAL A 213 -3.12 -8.64 19.00
C VAL A 213 -3.68 -8.94 17.61
N GLN A 214 -4.76 -9.72 17.53
CA GLN A 214 -5.51 -9.90 16.31
C GLN A 214 -6.46 -8.73 16.12
N GLU A 215 -6.41 -8.12 14.95
CA GLU A 215 -7.30 -7.03 14.53
C GLU A 215 -8.11 -7.48 13.33
N THR A 216 -9.38 -7.10 13.25
CA THR A 216 -10.28 -7.43 12.16
C THR A 216 -10.91 -6.16 11.59
N PHE A 217 -10.94 -6.04 10.28
CA PHE A 217 -11.49 -4.88 9.57
C PHE A 217 -12.43 -5.35 8.46
N PRO A 218 -13.75 -5.23 8.62
CA PRO A 218 -14.70 -5.49 7.54
C PRO A 218 -14.50 -4.51 6.38
N LEU A 219 -14.33 -5.02 5.16
CA LEU A 219 -14.11 -4.20 3.95
C LEU A 219 -15.35 -4.03 3.10
N LYS A 220 -16.17 -5.07 3.01
CA LYS A 220 -17.49 -5.03 2.39
C LYS A 220 -18.51 -5.35 3.47
N PRO A 221 -19.61 -4.59 3.60
CA PRO A 221 -20.74 -5.05 4.42
C PRO A 221 -21.26 -6.36 3.81
N GLU A 222 -21.69 -7.29 4.67
CA GLU A 222 -22.50 -8.41 4.20
C GLU A 222 -23.73 -7.82 3.49
N GLU A 223 -23.91 -8.16 2.23
CA GLU A 223 -25.16 -7.85 1.54
C GLU A 223 -26.29 -8.61 2.26
N PRO A 224 -27.41 -7.93 2.57
CA PRO A 224 -28.52 -8.53 3.32
C PRO A 224 -29.18 -9.70 2.57
#